data_00509f9a85eaf4af9df0b14acafc49fd
#
_entry.id   00509f9a85eaf4af9df0b14acafc49fd
#
_cell.length_a   1.000
_cell.length_b   1.000
_cell.length_c   1.000
_cell.angle_alpha   90.00
_cell.angle_beta   90.00
_cell.angle_gamma   90.00
#
_symmetry.space_group_name_H-M   'P 1'
#
loop_
_entity.id
_entity.type
_entity.pdbx_description
1 polymer ?
#
loop_
_entity_poly.entity_id
_entity_poly.type
_entity_poly.pdbx_seq_one_letter_code
_entity_poly.pdbx_strand_id
1 'polypeptide(L)'
;MARSRFTDVHRLLIGWLLCLIPVLAAAQDEPLRLAFKGDLLSLSRTQVITREPLPQTLQTPLGSVWKLFVYAWLVDTGAREPAYECRGQSKEEVYCCTAGGRIERDQALVKSCGLYFEPARLGIGDADWRAYWQARQAPQWLLDLPSLQPATRVSVAELLKVLAVLPAQDQARRVLLDVVLNAADGHVVGELGSRLRVKTWSWLADQDASSRQGGFAGWTADGTPVWAGGRGTSQRVLRDYAQALSTVIPVAWPADAGRCVEVDLFSHYPLRRVLAGDTAVTSGALQGDYRVEFANGNALDIHSDGELFLMSDKLVARLDREEYVARVLQREASAEPVEAAKALAVAIRTYLLQNATRSGDCLSIDDSSSRQRVAPRPASPESRDIAAWTSDLVLAGSTVTYHSDQPGPDKLSWQQAVEQARAGQRYDAILLHAYPRASLSRWDNPVASCEALPAAQDWLQKQRRGWRPRLESETGYNEVSTFAVCRLAFGRPYVDRERQRIYVRGAQTLQDRLDLTHEYLHLAFDAHPNGQDETYIEGLARHLLLE
;
A
#
# COMPACT_ATOMS: atom_id res chain seq x y z
N MET A 1 -54.03 41.28 -66.82
CA MET A 1 -53.66 42.45 -66.01
C MET A 1 -54.25 42.23 -64.61
N ALA A 2 -53.49 41.84 -63.60
CA ALA A 2 -53.75 42.06 -62.20
C ALA A 2 -52.58 41.41 -61.41
N ARG A 3 -51.78 42.20 -60.74
CA ARG A 3 -50.63 41.80 -59.93
C ARG A 3 -51.10 41.36 -58.54
N SER A 4 -50.68 40.18 -58.17
CA SER A 4 -50.74 39.57 -56.86
C SER A 4 -49.82 40.29 -55.87
N ARG A 5 -50.28 40.58 -54.68
CA ARG A 5 -49.49 40.89 -53.49
C ARG A 5 -49.60 39.70 -52.54
N PHE A 6 -48.49 39.02 -52.32
CA PHE A 6 -48.23 38.11 -51.22
C PHE A 6 -46.90 38.49 -50.61
N THR A 7 -46.92 39.14 -49.46
CA THR A 7 -45.75 39.37 -48.62
C THR A 7 -46.19 39.38 -47.18
N ASP A 8 -45.33 38.75 -46.30
CA ASP A 8 -45.23 38.90 -44.87
C ASP A 8 -46.15 38.07 -43.96
N VAL A 9 -45.86 36.76 -43.80
CA VAL A 9 -46.17 36.00 -42.58
C VAL A 9 -45.05 35.00 -42.19
N HIS A 10 -43.79 35.31 -42.41
CA HIS A 10 -42.70 34.39 -42.05
C HIS A 10 -41.57 34.97 -41.18
N ARG A 11 -41.88 35.89 -40.25
CA ARG A 11 -40.85 36.50 -39.37
C ARG A 11 -41.18 36.51 -37.87
N LEU A 12 -41.98 35.61 -37.36
CA LEU A 12 -42.36 35.62 -35.91
C LEU A 12 -42.27 34.27 -35.20
N LEU A 13 -41.49 33.27 -35.70
CA LEU A 13 -41.35 31.95 -35.06
C LEU A 13 -39.91 31.48 -34.84
N ILE A 14 -38.91 32.37 -34.87
CA ILE A 14 -37.49 32.01 -34.59
C ILE A 14 -36.95 32.60 -33.29
N GLY A 15 -37.80 33.16 -32.44
CA GLY A 15 -37.42 33.90 -31.22
C GLY A 15 -37.51 33.16 -29.90
N TRP A 16 -37.94 31.89 -29.79
CA TRP A 16 -38.21 31.27 -28.51
C TRP A 16 -37.65 29.84 -28.31
N LEU A 17 -36.60 29.47 -29.00
CA LEU A 17 -35.98 28.13 -28.81
C LEU A 17 -34.52 28.18 -28.26
N LEU A 18 -34.18 29.23 -27.53
CA LEU A 18 -32.80 29.43 -27.03
C LEU A 18 -32.73 29.71 -25.51
N CYS A 19 -33.57 29.07 -24.69
CA CYS A 19 -33.45 29.19 -23.24
C CYS A 19 -33.97 27.95 -22.50
N LEU A 20 -33.51 26.75 -22.82
CA LEU A 20 -33.62 25.58 -21.93
C LEU A 20 -32.44 24.62 -22.22
N ILE A 21 -31.22 25.12 -22.03
CA ILE A 21 -30.12 24.24 -21.66
C ILE A 21 -30.29 24.08 -20.14
N PRO A 22 -30.73 22.91 -19.63
CA PRO A 22 -30.57 22.64 -18.22
C PRO A 22 -29.05 22.68 -17.99
N VAL A 23 -28.56 23.69 -17.28
CA VAL A 23 -27.29 23.61 -16.61
C VAL A 23 -27.43 22.41 -15.67
N LEU A 24 -27.04 21.25 -16.14
CA LEU A 24 -26.66 20.14 -15.28
C LEU A 24 -25.52 20.70 -14.43
N ALA A 25 -25.91 21.31 -13.30
CA ALA A 25 -24.97 21.54 -12.22
C ALA A 25 -24.45 20.15 -11.85
N ALA A 26 -23.34 19.76 -12.45
CA ALA A 26 -22.55 18.64 -11.99
C ALA A 26 -22.38 18.92 -10.49
N ALA A 27 -22.93 18.05 -9.66
CA ALA A 27 -22.71 18.10 -8.23
C ALA A 27 -21.20 18.14 -8.05
N GLN A 28 -20.64 19.33 -7.78
CA GLN A 28 -19.22 19.47 -7.55
C GLN A 28 -18.91 18.60 -6.34
N ASP A 29 -18.15 17.53 -6.56
CA ASP A 29 -17.67 16.69 -5.47
C ASP A 29 -16.99 17.62 -4.45
N GLU A 30 -17.46 17.57 -3.21
CA GLU A 30 -16.89 18.39 -2.13
C GLU A 30 -15.40 18.05 -1.98
N PRO A 31 -14.50 19.04 -2.01
CA PRO A 31 -13.06 18.78 -2.03
C PRO A 31 -12.61 18.09 -0.75
N LEU A 32 -11.63 17.18 -0.87
CA LEU A 32 -10.94 16.60 0.29
C LEU A 32 -10.11 17.69 0.97
N ARG A 33 -10.24 17.82 2.28
CA ARG A 33 -9.36 18.64 3.10
C ARG A 33 -8.19 17.81 3.61
N LEU A 34 -6.97 18.31 3.41
CA LEU A 34 -5.73 17.67 3.86
C LEU A 34 -4.94 18.66 4.71
N ALA A 35 -4.72 18.34 5.98
CA ALA A 35 -3.85 19.09 6.87
C ALA A 35 -2.47 18.42 6.89
N PHE A 36 -1.45 19.15 6.42
CA PHE A 36 -0.09 18.66 6.26
C PHE A 36 0.94 19.80 6.37
N LYS A 37 1.98 19.62 7.17
CA LYS A 37 3.10 20.59 7.36
C LYS A 37 2.64 22.02 7.69
N GLY A 38 1.58 22.15 8.50
CA GLY A 38 1.05 23.45 8.93
C GLY A 38 0.07 24.11 7.96
N ASP A 39 -0.16 23.53 6.80
CA ASP A 39 -1.12 23.98 5.80
C ASP A 39 -2.40 23.15 5.81
N LEU A 40 -3.50 23.76 5.37
CA LEU A 40 -4.74 23.10 4.96
C LEU A 40 -4.85 23.20 3.44
N LEU A 41 -4.88 22.05 2.77
CA LEU A 41 -5.07 21.96 1.33
C LEU A 41 -6.47 21.44 1.04
N SER A 42 -7.09 22.01 0.00
CA SER A 42 -8.31 21.47 -0.60
C SER A 42 -7.94 20.75 -1.89
N LEU A 43 -8.30 19.49 -2.01
CA LEU A 43 -7.93 18.63 -3.15
C LEU A 43 -9.18 18.26 -3.96
N SER A 44 -9.10 18.38 -5.29
CA SER A 44 -9.92 17.59 -6.20
C SER A 44 -9.35 16.16 -6.28
N ARG A 45 -9.97 15.28 -7.07
CA ARG A 45 -9.46 13.91 -7.24
C ARG A 45 -8.07 13.82 -7.86
N THR A 46 -7.64 14.87 -8.58
CA THR A 46 -6.40 14.87 -9.36
C THR A 46 -5.39 15.92 -8.96
N GLN A 47 -5.81 17.01 -8.28
CA GLN A 47 -4.93 18.16 -8.03
C GLN A 47 -5.31 18.97 -6.78
N VAL A 48 -4.40 19.80 -6.34
CA VAL A 48 -4.62 20.82 -5.30
C VAL A 48 -5.44 21.97 -5.87
N ILE A 49 -6.55 22.33 -5.20
CA ILE A 49 -7.39 23.48 -5.55
C ILE A 49 -6.92 24.74 -4.79
N THR A 50 -6.75 24.60 -3.45
CA THR A 50 -6.32 25.70 -2.59
C THR A 50 -5.30 25.23 -1.56
N ARG A 51 -4.51 26.18 -1.07
CA ARG A 51 -3.59 26.01 0.06
C ARG A 51 -3.69 27.24 0.96
N GLU A 52 -3.90 27.03 2.24
CA GLU A 52 -3.98 28.08 3.26
C GLU A 52 -3.36 27.59 4.57
N PRO A 53 -2.95 28.46 5.50
CA PRO A 53 -2.51 28.05 6.81
C PRO A 53 -3.60 27.26 7.54
N LEU A 54 -3.21 26.21 8.30
CA LEU A 54 -4.15 25.37 9.02
C LEU A 54 -4.90 26.17 10.10
N PRO A 55 -6.23 26.37 9.98
CA PRO A 55 -7.01 27.08 10.98
C PRO A 55 -7.06 26.32 12.31
N GLN A 56 -6.79 27.00 13.42
CA GLN A 56 -6.87 26.40 14.76
C GLN A 56 -8.30 25.98 15.12
N THR A 57 -9.30 26.57 14.48
CA THR A 57 -10.72 26.29 14.70
C THR A 57 -11.25 25.09 13.90
N LEU A 58 -10.43 24.53 12.99
CA LEU A 58 -10.87 23.37 12.21
C LEU A 58 -11.09 22.17 13.12
N GLN A 59 -12.32 21.66 13.15
CA GLN A 59 -12.73 20.52 13.98
C GLN A 59 -12.97 19.27 13.15
N THR A 60 -12.62 18.12 13.73
CA THR A 60 -12.90 16.79 13.16
C THR A 60 -13.50 15.87 14.23
N PRO A 61 -14.44 14.99 13.89
CA PRO A 61 -14.77 13.88 14.79
C PRO A 61 -13.57 12.93 14.87
N LEU A 62 -13.33 12.31 16.03
CA LEU A 62 -12.29 11.30 16.16
C LEU A 62 -12.58 10.08 15.28
N GLY A 63 -13.88 9.73 15.09
CA GLY A 63 -14.22 8.50 14.38
C GLY A 63 -13.42 7.34 14.95
N SER A 64 -12.85 6.53 14.08
CA SER A 64 -12.02 5.37 14.48
C SER A 64 -10.57 5.72 14.89
N VAL A 65 -10.16 7.00 14.83
CA VAL A 65 -8.80 7.42 15.24
C VAL A 65 -8.59 7.24 16.75
N TRP A 66 -9.65 7.32 17.56
CA TRP A 66 -9.56 7.10 19.01
C TRP A 66 -8.85 5.78 19.38
N LYS A 67 -9.00 4.74 18.55
CA LYS A 67 -8.39 3.42 18.75
C LYS A 67 -6.86 3.47 18.70
N LEU A 68 -6.31 4.43 17.96
CA LEU A 68 -4.86 4.64 17.87
C LEU A 68 -4.26 5.09 19.22
N PHE A 69 -4.99 5.86 20.01
CA PHE A 69 -4.53 6.30 21.32
C PHE A 69 -4.53 5.14 22.34
N VAL A 70 -5.56 4.29 22.30
CA VAL A 70 -5.60 3.06 23.12
C VAL A 70 -4.50 2.10 22.68
N TYR A 71 -4.30 1.92 21.37
CA TYR A 71 -3.21 1.13 20.84
C TYR A 71 -1.84 1.61 21.34
N ALA A 72 -1.57 2.93 21.26
CA ALA A 72 -0.33 3.52 21.71
C ALA A 72 -0.10 3.30 23.21
N TRP A 73 -1.14 3.45 24.02
CA TRP A 73 -1.10 3.17 25.46
C TRP A 73 -0.76 1.70 25.75
N LEU A 74 -1.41 0.75 25.06
CA LEU A 74 -1.14 -0.68 25.22
C LEU A 74 0.30 -1.06 24.87
N VAL A 75 0.81 -0.51 23.78
CA VAL A 75 2.18 -0.79 23.31
C VAL A 75 3.22 -0.21 24.28
N ASP A 76 3.06 1.04 24.66
CA ASP A 76 4.04 1.77 25.49
C ASP A 76 4.08 1.26 26.93
N THR A 77 2.92 0.91 27.49
CA THR A 77 2.84 0.38 28.87
C THR A 77 3.13 -1.12 28.96
N GLY A 78 3.07 -1.84 27.85
CA GLY A 78 3.15 -3.32 27.86
C GLY A 78 2.02 -3.97 28.63
N ALA A 79 0.87 -3.31 28.76
CA ALA A 79 -0.28 -3.82 29.50
C ALA A 79 -0.76 -5.17 28.94
N ARG A 80 -1.14 -6.06 29.84
CA ARG A 80 -1.68 -7.37 29.46
C ARG A 80 -3.02 -7.21 28.76
N GLU A 81 -3.12 -7.76 27.57
CA GLU A 81 -4.35 -7.76 26.77
C GLU A 81 -5.07 -9.10 26.89
N PRO A 82 -6.35 -9.11 27.33
CA PRO A 82 -7.16 -10.32 27.24
C PRO A 82 -7.32 -10.75 25.76
N ALA A 83 -7.28 -12.05 25.49
CA ALA A 83 -7.57 -12.57 24.16
C ALA A 83 -8.96 -12.12 23.69
N TYR A 84 -9.07 -11.75 22.41
CA TYR A 84 -10.35 -11.37 21.82
C TYR A 84 -10.81 -12.42 20.81
N GLU A 85 -11.95 -13.03 21.11
CA GLU A 85 -12.62 -13.98 20.22
C GLU A 85 -13.89 -13.33 19.66
N CYS A 86 -14.03 -13.34 18.34
CA CYS A 86 -15.19 -12.80 17.66
C CYS A 86 -16.41 -13.67 17.87
N ARG A 87 -17.49 -13.11 18.38
CA ARG A 87 -18.73 -13.82 18.70
C ARG A 87 -19.74 -13.82 17.54
N GLY A 88 -19.55 -12.91 16.54
CA GLY A 88 -20.49 -12.75 15.43
C GLY A 88 -21.83 -12.14 15.82
N GLN A 89 -21.93 -11.57 17.03
CA GLN A 89 -23.17 -11.06 17.59
C GLN A 89 -23.35 -9.54 17.42
N SER A 90 -22.26 -8.81 17.21
CA SER A 90 -22.26 -7.38 17.03
C SER A 90 -22.04 -7.01 15.56
N LYS A 91 -22.77 -6.00 15.07
CA LYS A 91 -22.57 -5.43 13.74
C LYS A 91 -21.15 -4.86 13.59
N GLU A 92 -20.51 -4.44 14.67
CA GLU A 92 -19.13 -3.94 14.66
C GLU A 92 -18.10 -5.05 14.42
N GLU A 93 -18.40 -6.30 14.79
CA GLU A 93 -17.52 -7.43 14.54
C GLU A 93 -17.42 -7.82 13.06
N VAL A 94 -18.39 -7.44 12.22
CA VAL A 94 -18.35 -7.72 10.78
C VAL A 94 -17.09 -7.16 10.11
N TYR A 95 -16.55 -6.08 10.66
CA TYR A 95 -15.31 -5.47 10.15
C TYR A 95 -14.04 -6.00 10.81
N CYS A 96 -14.15 -6.76 11.89
CA CYS A 96 -13.03 -7.25 12.69
C CYS A 96 -12.57 -8.64 12.24
N CYS A 97 -13.47 -9.60 12.37
CA CYS A 97 -13.18 -11.02 12.21
C CYS A 97 -14.46 -11.84 12.06
N THR A 98 -14.33 -13.10 11.68
CA THR A 98 -15.43 -14.06 11.66
C THR A 98 -15.77 -14.60 13.06
N ALA A 99 -17.01 -15.01 13.27
CA ALA A 99 -17.41 -15.68 14.49
C ALA A 99 -16.51 -16.91 14.77
N GLY A 100 -16.03 -17.01 16.01
CA GLY A 100 -15.05 -18.03 16.44
C GLY A 100 -13.60 -17.74 16.07
N GLY A 101 -13.32 -16.69 15.29
CA GLY A 101 -11.96 -16.26 14.97
C GLY A 101 -11.34 -15.44 16.10
N ARG A 102 -10.01 -15.44 16.18
CA ARG A 102 -9.23 -14.55 17.05
C ARG A 102 -8.64 -13.42 16.26
N ILE A 103 -8.50 -12.26 16.89
CA ILE A 103 -7.83 -11.10 16.32
C ILE A 103 -6.82 -10.56 17.32
N GLU A 104 -5.63 -10.26 16.81
CA GLU A 104 -4.54 -9.65 17.57
C GLU A 104 -4.60 -8.13 17.46
N ARG A 105 -3.96 -7.43 18.40
CA ARG A 105 -3.95 -5.96 18.53
C ARG A 105 -3.66 -5.24 17.20
N ASP A 106 -2.60 -5.65 16.52
CA ASP A 106 -2.15 -4.97 15.29
C ASP A 106 -3.19 -5.12 14.17
N GLN A 107 -3.73 -6.32 14.00
CA GLN A 107 -4.83 -6.55 13.04
C GLN A 107 -6.11 -5.80 13.43
N ALA A 108 -6.41 -5.72 14.72
CA ALA A 108 -7.56 -4.99 15.22
C ALA A 108 -7.46 -3.49 14.91
N LEU A 109 -6.26 -2.90 14.98
CA LEU A 109 -6.02 -1.51 14.58
C LEU A 109 -6.26 -1.31 13.09
N VAL A 110 -5.67 -2.15 12.25
CA VAL A 110 -5.82 -2.08 10.79
C VAL A 110 -7.27 -2.23 10.37
N LYS A 111 -7.94 -3.28 10.85
CA LYS A 111 -9.35 -3.60 10.56
C LYS A 111 -10.35 -2.69 11.29
N SER A 112 -9.84 -1.79 12.14
CA SER A 112 -10.68 -0.84 12.88
C SER A 112 -11.69 -1.48 13.85
N CYS A 113 -11.30 -2.58 14.52
CA CYS A 113 -12.12 -3.29 15.47
C CYS A 113 -12.37 -2.46 16.75
N GLY A 114 -13.57 -1.91 16.92
CA GLY A 114 -13.93 -1.08 18.08
C GLY A 114 -13.94 -1.87 19.37
N LEU A 115 -14.60 -3.02 19.35
CA LEU A 115 -14.77 -3.88 20.52
C LEU A 115 -13.44 -4.41 21.08
N TYR A 116 -12.41 -4.58 20.21
CA TYR A 116 -11.06 -4.93 20.68
C TYR A 116 -10.50 -3.86 21.61
N PHE A 117 -10.64 -2.57 21.24
CA PHE A 117 -10.07 -1.44 21.96
C PHE A 117 -10.96 -0.85 23.07
N GLU A 118 -12.07 -1.52 23.38
CA GLU A 118 -12.98 -1.07 24.45
C GLU A 118 -12.24 -0.99 25.78
N PRO A 119 -12.13 0.20 26.44
CA PRO A 119 -11.35 0.36 27.67
C PRO A 119 -11.80 -0.58 28.80
N ALA A 120 -13.11 -0.79 28.95
CA ALA A 120 -13.68 -1.69 29.95
C ALA A 120 -13.19 -3.15 29.75
N ARG A 121 -13.12 -3.63 28.49
CA ARG A 121 -12.59 -4.95 28.18
C ARG A 121 -11.11 -5.08 28.52
N LEU A 122 -10.36 -4.03 28.28
CA LEU A 122 -8.92 -3.96 28.51
C LEU A 122 -8.55 -3.69 29.97
N GLY A 123 -9.55 -3.40 30.83
CA GLY A 123 -9.30 -3.07 32.22
C GLY A 123 -8.57 -1.74 32.43
N ILE A 124 -8.70 -0.82 31.48
CA ILE A 124 -8.05 0.51 31.55
C ILE A 124 -8.83 1.39 32.53
N GLY A 125 -8.21 1.77 33.62
CA GLY A 125 -8.82 2.68 34.61
C GLY A 125 -8.67 4.15 34.20
N ASP A 126 -9.68 4.98 34.50
CA ASP A 126 -9.68 6.42 34.20
C ASP A 126 -8.51 7.15 34.85
N ALA A 127 -8.14 6.74 36.07
CA ALA A 127 -7.04 7.35 36.81
C ALA A 127 -5.68 7.06 36.13
N ASP A 128 -5.46 5.80 35.74
CA ASP A 128 -4.21 5.38 35.07
C ASP A 128 -4.07 6.02 33.70
N TRP A 129 -5.17 6.05 32.94
CA TRP A 129 -5.25 6.72 31.66
C TRP A 129 -4.92 8.20 31.77
N ARG A 130 -5.56 8.91 32.70
CA ARG A 130 -5.36 10.34 32.93
C ARG A 130 -3.93 10.64 33.36
N ALA A 131 -3.38 9.88 34.32
CA ALA A 131 -2.01 10.06 34.79
C ALA A 131 -1.00 9.86 33.65
N TYR A 132 -1.22 8.83 32.84
CA TYR A 132 -0.36 8.51 31.70
C TYR A 132 -0.29 9.65 30.67
N TRP A 133 -1.45 10.15 30.24
CA TRP A 133 -1.53 11.21 29.24
C TRP A 133 -1.19 12.59 29.79
N GLN A 134 -1.49 12.85 31.05
CA GLN A 134 -1.13 14.09 31.71
C GLN A 134 0.39 14.25 31.84
N ALA A 135 1.12 13.18 32.17
CA ALA A 135 2.58 13.17 32.19
C ALA A 135 3.19 13.51 30.82
N ARG A 136 2.44 13.32 29.74
CA ARG A 136 2.82 13.63 28.34
C ARG A 136 2.25 14.94 27.83
N GLN A 137 1.66 15.76 28.73
CA GLN A 137 1.08 17.07 28.40
C GLN A 137 0.01 16.99 27.30
N ALA A 138 -0.73 15.89 27.26
CA ALA A 138 -1.78 15.69 26.27
C ALA A 138 -2.94 16.70 26.46
N PRO A 139 -3.66 17.05 25.39
CA PRO A 139 -4.80 17.97 25.48
C PRO A 139 -5.94 17.36 26.29
N GLN A 140 -6.82 18.23 26.81
CA GLN A 140 -7.89 17.86 27.75
C GLN A 140 -8.80 16.74 27.22
N TRP A 141 -9.11 16.74 25.91
CA TRP A 141 -9.96 15.71 25.29
C TRP A 141 -9.36 14.29 25.35
N LEU A 142 -8.01 14.16 25.47
CA LEU A 142 -7.35 12.87 25.57
C LEU A 142 -7.16 12.42 27.04
N LEU A 143 -7.31 13.32 28.01
CA LEU A 143 -7.21 13.00 29.44
C LEU A 143 -8.47 12.30 29.97
N ASP A 144 -9.61 12.44 29.31
CA ASP A 144 -10.89 11.92 29.75
C ASP A 144 -11.27 10.67 28.95
N LEU A 145 -10.99 9.50 29.53
CA LEU A 145 -11.20 8.21 28.88
C LEU A 145 -12.66 7.98 28.43
N PRO A 146 -13.69 8.29 29.25
CA PRO A 146 -15.10 8.17 28.83
C PRO A 146 -15.47 9.04 27.61
N SER A 147 -14.78 10.16 27.44
CA SER A 147 -14.99 11.07 26.29
C SER A 147 -14.20 10.62 25.04
N LEU A 148 -13.37 9.60 25.14
CA LEU A 148 -12.61 9.08 24.00
C LEU A 148 -13.51 8.20 23.11
N GLN A 149 -14.38 8.84 22.35
CA GLN A 149 -15.43 8.21 21.54
C GLN A 149 -15.41 8.69 20.08
N PRO A 150 -16.02 7.95 19.16
CA PRO A 150 -16.08 8.35 17.74
C PRO A 150 -16.70 9.74 17.51
N ALA A 151 -17.68 10.13 18.34
CA ALA A 151 -18.39 11.41 18.24
C ALA A 151 -17.59 12.61 18.74
N THR A 152 -16.54 12.38 19.54
CA THR A 152 -15.75 13.45 20.15
C THR A 152 -15.09 14.29 19.08
N ARG A 153 -15.35 15.59 19.11
CA ARG A 153 -14.78 16.55 18.17
C ARG A 153 -13.54 17.19 18.78
N VAL A 154 -12.49 17.22 17.98
CA VAL A 154 -11.17 17.74 18.38
C VAL A 154 -10.63 18.71 17.33
N SER A 155 -9.78 19.65 17.73
CA SER A 155 -9.06 20.48 16.78
C SER A 155 -8.10 19.63 15.96
N VAL A 156 -8.12 19.78 14.62
CA VAL A 156 -7.16 19.11 13.74
C VAL A 156 -5.73 19.48 14.09
N ALA A 157 -5.49 20.75 14.43
CA ALA A 157 -4.16 21.21 14.83
C ALA A 157 -3.66 20.54 16.13
N GLU A 158 -4.54 20.35 17.13
CA GLU A 158 -4.20 19.61 18.35
C GLU A 158 -3.99 18.11 18.06
N LEU A 159 -4.83 17.51 17.23
CA LEU A 159 -4.67 16.11 16.82
C LEU A 159 -3.30 15.87 16.17
N LEU A 160 -2.87 16.73 15.26
CA LEU A 160 -1.56 16.63 14.62
C LEU A 160 -0.42 16.81 15.63
N LYS A 161 -0.55 17.73 16.62
CA LYS A 161 0.44 17.88 17.69
C LYS A 161 0.55 16.60 18.53
N VAL A 162 -0.56 15.97 18.88
CA VAL A 162 -0.56 14.69 19.60
C VAL A 162 0.09 13.59 18.79
N LEU A 163 -0.21 13.49 17.49
CA LEU A 163 0.39 12.50 16.60
C LEU A 163 1.91 12.69 16.48
N ALA A 164 2.42 13.93 16.51
CA ALA A 164 3.85 14.21 16.42
C ALA A 164 4.67 13.62 17.58
N VAL A 165 4.04 13.46 18.75
CA VAL A 165 4.70 12.99 19.99
C VAL A 165 4.05 11.72 20.55
N LEU A 166 3.25 11.02 19.73
CA LEU A 166 2.54 9.83 20.18
C LEU A 166 3.52 8.73 20.60
N PRO A 167 3.39 8.15 21.79
CA PRO A 167 4.18 6.99 22.20
C PRO A 167 4.00 5.83 21.22
N ALA A 168 5.05 5.01 21.07
CA ALA A 168 5.05 3.84 20.17
C ALA A 168 4.64 4.14 18.71
N GLN A 169 4.82 5.39 18.25
CA GLN A 169 4.46 5.79 16.89
C GLN A 169 5.16 4.95 15.82
N ASP A 170 6.40 4.49 16.06
CA ASP A 170 7.14 3.67 15.09
C ASP A 170 6.45 2.33 14.84
N GLN A 171 5.98 1.68 15.92
CA GLN A 171 5.21 0.44 15.76
C GLN A 171 3.85 0.70 15.10
N ALA A 172 3.15 1.76 15.49
CA ALA A 172 1.88 2.13 14.87
C ALA A 172 2.05 2.42 13.36
N ARG A 173 3.09 3.17 12.96
CA ARG A 173 3.39 3.46 11.55
C ARG A 173 3.64 2.18 10.75
N ARG A 174 4.45 1.26 11.30
CA ARG A 174 4.70 -0.03 10.63
C ARG A 174 3.39 -0.79 10.39
N VAL A 175 2.56 -0.92 11.40
CA VAL A 175 1.27 -1.63 11.32
C VAL A 175 0.30 -0.95 10.36
N LEU A 176 0.23 0.37 10.38
CA LEU A 176 -0.72 1.14 9.58
C LEU A 176 -0.41 1.19 8.08
N LEU A 177 0.76 0.68 7.64
CA LEU A 177 0.99 0.40 6.22
C LEU A 177 -0.04 -0.58 5.66
N ASP A 178 -0.48 -1.54 6.47
CA ASP A 178 -1.49 -2.52 6.07
C ASP A 178 -2.84 -1.88 5.68
N VAL A 179 -3.14 -0.67 6.16
CA VAL A 179 -4.34 0.09 5.75
C VAL A 179 -4.27 0.49 4.28
N VAL A 180 -3.09 0.91 3.82
CA VAL A 180 -2.84 1.26 2.40
C VAL A 180 -2.77 0.01 1.53
N LEU A 181 -2.10 -1.04 2.02
CA LEU A 181 -1.95 -2.31 1.32
C LEU A 181 -3.29 -3.04 1.13
N ASN A 182 -4.18 -2.97 2.11
CA ASN A 182 -5.49 -3.62 2.10
C ASN A 182 -6.63 -2.69 1.66
N ALA A 183 -6.33 -1.47 1.23
CA ALA A 183 -7.33 -0.61 0.62
C ALA A 183 -7.93 -1.31 -0.61
N ALA A 184 -9.24 -1.24 -0.73
CA ALA A 184 -9.95 -1.87 -1.85
C ALA A 184 -9.30 -1.49 -3.18
N ASP A 185 -9.21 -2.46 -4.06
CA ASP A 185 -8.80 -2.34 -5.46
C ASP A 185 -7.29 -2.16 -5.72
N GLY A 186 -6.39 -2.20 -4.72
CA GLY A 186 -4.94 -2.03 -4.92
C GLY A 186 -4.49 -0.69 -5.47
N HIS A 187 -5.42 0.13 -5.93
CA HIS A 187 -5.16 1.44 -6.52
C HIS A 187 -4.39 2.38 -5.57
N VAL A 188 -4.72 2.35 -4.28
CA VAL A 188 -4.09 3.22 -3.28
C VAL A 188 -2.59 2.93 -3.13
N VAL A 189 -2.20 1.66 -3.02
CA VAL A 189 -0.78 1.28 -2.93
C VAL A 189 -0.05 1.49 -4.26
N GLY A 190 -0.74 1.35 -5.38
CA GLY A 190 -0.23 1.66 -6.70
C GLY A 190 0.16 3.13 -6.85
N GLU A 191 -0.66 4.05 -6.34
CA GLU A 191 -0.44 5.50 -6.42
C GLU A 191 0.46 6.04 -5.30
N LEU A 192 0.32 5.54 -4.09
CA LEU A 192 0.97 6.09 -2.91
C LEU A 192 2.20 5.28 -2.44
N GLY A 193 2.33 4.04 -2.87
CA GLY A 193 3.37 3.17 -2.35
C GLY A 193 3.29 3.06 -0.82
N SER A 194 4.42 3.25 -0.19
CA SER A 194 4.54 3.20 1.26
C SER A 194 4.52 4.58 1.95
N ARG A 195 4.16 5.65 1.24
CA ARG A 195 4.28 7.02 1.74
C ARG A 195 3.32 7.40 2.86
N LEU A 196 2.20 6.65 3.03
CA LEU A 196 1.22 6.87 4.10
C LEU A 196 1.19 5.74 5.11
N ARG A 197 1.05 6.10 6.38
CA ARG A 197 0.94 5.25 7.55
C ARG A 197 -0.24 5.74 8.41
N VAL A 198 -1.47 5.38 8.05
CA VAL A 198 -2.64 6.11 8.56
C VAL A 198 -3.73 5.19 9.09
N LYS A 199 -4.41 5.65 10.13
CA LYS A 199 -5.67 5.09 10.62
C LYS A 199 -6.83 5.76 9.92
N THR A 200 -7.67 5.00 9.26
CA THR A 200 -8.90 5.49 8.65
C THR A 200 -9.98 5.77 9.69
N TRP A 201 -10.83 6.75 9.41
CA TRP A 201 -12.01 7.07 10.19
C TRP A 201 -13.22 7.34 9.30
N SER A 202 -14.40 7.00 9.80
CA SER A 202 -15.67 7.36 9.20
C SER A 202 -16.61 7.84 10.31
N TRP A 203 -17.45 8.81 9.99
CA TRP A 203 -18.43 9.36 10.88
C TRP A 203 -19.75 9.60 10.14
N LEU A 204 -20.84 9.36 10.81
CA LEU A 204 -22.18 9.60 10.30
C LEU A 204 -22.94 10.44 11.34
N ALA A 205 -23.20 11.70 11.01
CA ALA A 205 -24.07 12.53 11.83
C ALA A 205 -25.54 12.15 11.53
N ASP A 206 -26.37 12.14 12.58
CA ASP A 206 -27.82 12.02 12.49
C ASP A 206 -28.38 10.81 11.69
N GLN A 207 -27.56 9.75 11.52
CA GLN A 207 -27.90 8.56 10.72
C GLN A 207 -28.28 8.86 9.25
N ASP A 208 -28.04 10.07 8.78
CA ASP A 208 -28.24 10.45 7.39
C ASP A 208 -27.03 10.07 6.53
N ALA A 209 -27.25 9.19 5.58
CA ALA A 209 -26.20 8.73 4.66
C ALA A 209 -25.55 9.89 3.87
N SER A 210 -26.27 10.98 3.64
CA SER A 210 -25.77 12.18 2.95
C SER A 210 -24.78 12.98 3.80
N SER A 211 -24.83 12.87 5.13
CA SER A 211 -23.93 13.54 6.08
C SER A 211 -22.65 12.75 6.37
N ARG A 212 -22.44 11.60 5.69
CA ARG A 212 -21.29 10.74 5.94
C ARG A 212 -19.99 11.43 5.60
N GLN A 213 -19.09 11.44 6.58
CA GLN A 213 -17.73 11.93 6.47
C GLN A 213 -16.74 10.79 6.65
N GLY A 214 -15.62 10.87 5.97
CA GLY A 214 -14.55 9.90 6.10
C GLY A 214 -13.19 10.52 5.81
N GLY A 215 -12.14 9.84 6.23
CA GLY A 215 -10.80 10.32 6.05
C GLY A 215 -9.79 9.43 6.76
N PHE A 216 -8.65 10.01 7.07
CA PHE A 216 -7.58 9.35 7.78
C PHE A 216 -6.79 10.32 8.66
N ALA A 217 -6.06 9.79 9.63
CA ALA A 217 -5.07 10.50 10.42
C ALA A 217 -3.90 9.58 10.76
N GLY A 218 -2.70 10.11 10.81
CA GLY A 218 -1.48 9.36 11.09
C GLY A 218 -0.26 10.10 10.59
N TRP A 219 0.58 9.43 9.80
CA TRP A 219 1.89 9.95 9.39
C TRP A 219 2.21 9.63 7.94
N THR A 220 3.11 10.40 7.40
CA THR A 220 3.90 10.03 6.21
C THR A 220 5.04 9.07 6.61
N ALA A 221 5.75 8.52 5.63
CA ALA A 221 6.85 7.57 5.88
C ALA A 221 7.95 8.17 6.78
N ASP A 222 8.23 9.46 6.66
CA ASP A 222 9.22 10.19 7.48
C ASP A 222 8.72 10.58 8.89
N GLY A 223 7.50 10.16 9.26
CA GLY A 223 6.93 10.47 10.56
C GLY A 223 6.24 11.83 10.65
N THR A 224 6.12 12.59 9.56
CA THR A 224 5.36 13.85 9.56
C THR A 224 3.87 13.56 9.75
N PRO A 225 3.20 14.18 10.76
CA PRO A 225 1.77 13.99 10.98
C PRO A 225 0.92 14.50 9.82
N VAL A 226 -0.17 13.79 9.54
CA VAL A 226 -1.13 14.11 8.49
C VAL A 226 -2.55 13.80 8.92
N TRP A 227 -3.49 14.63 8.50
CA TRP A 227 -4.93 14.39 8.64
C TRP A 227 -5.64 14.72 7.33
N ALA A 228 -6.62 13.91 6.96
CA ALA A 228 -7.52 14.23 5.86
C ALA A 228 -8.97 13.94 6.23
N GLY A 229 -9.89 14.74 5.68
CA GLY A 229 -11.33 14.57 5.86
C GLY A 229 -12.12 15.12 4.69
N GLY A 230 -13.17 14.38 4.31
CA GLY A 230 -14.06 14.73 3.22
C GLY A 230 -15.36 13.95 3.29
N ARG A 231 -16.21 14.10 2.27
CA ARG A 231 -17.48 13.42 2.17
C ARG A 231 -17.31 11.97 1.72
N GLY A 232 -18.05 11.05 2.33
CA GLY A 232 -18.05 9.62 1.98
C GLY A 232 -17.41 8.72 3.04
N THR A 233 -17.19 7.46 2.69
CA THR A 233 -16.47 6.50 3.56
C THR A 233 -14.97 6.73 3.49
N SER A 234 -14.24 6.34 4.52
CA SER A 234 -12.78 6.46 4.54
C SER A 234 -12.08 5.69 3.41
N GLN A 235 -12.59 4.52 3.04
CA GLN A 235 -12.07 3.74 1.92
C GLN A 235 -12.26 4.48 0.58
N ARG A 236 -13.46 5.04 0.37
CA ARG A 236 -13.74 5.84 -0.82
C ARG A 236 -12.85 7.08 -0.89
N VAL A 237 -12.65 7.78 0.23
CA VAL A 237 -11.77 8.95 0.30
C VAL A 237 -10.34 8.59 -0.08
N LEU A 238 -9.77 7.52 0.48
CA LEU A 238 -8.41 7.08 0.12
C LEU A 238 -8.29 6.74 -1.36
N ARG A 239 -9.24 5.97 -1.90
CA ARG A 239 -9.22 5.55 -3.29
C ARG A 239 -9.40 6.72 -4.26
N ASP A 240 -10.46 7.50 -4.09
CA ASP A 240 -10.85 8.55 -5.04
C ASP A 240 -9.84 9.72 -5.08
N TYR A 241 -9.05 9.90 -4.02
CA TYR A 241 -8.05 10.98 -3.92
C TYR A 241 -6.59 10.47 -3.93
N ALA A 242 -6.35 9.19 -4.16
CA ALA A 242 -4.99 8.63 -4.16
C ALA A 242 -4.04 9.37 -5.11
N GLN A 243 -4.49 9.70 -6.31
CA GLN A 243 -3.73 10.45 -7.29
C GLN A 243 -3.40 11.87 -6.80
N ALA A 244 -4.37 12.63 -6.28
CA ALA A 244 -4.10 13.96 -5.74
C ALA A 244 -3.18 13.91 -4.52
N LEU A 245 -3.37 12.95 -3.63
CA LEU A 245 -2.49 12.72 -2.47
C LEU A 245 -1.07 12.41 -2.92
N SER A 246 -0.89 11.68 -4.02
CA SER A 246 0.43 11.35 -4.56
C SER A 246 1.22 12.57 -5.03
N THR A 247 0.55 13.66 -5.43
CA THR A 247 1.20 14.92 -5.83
C THR A 247 1.62 15.78 -4.64
N VAL A 248 0.99 15.59 -3.47
CA VAL A 248 1.21 16.43 -2.27
C VAL A 248 2.14 15.76 -1.26
N ILE A 249 1.98 14.46 -1.06
CA ILE A 249 2.77 13.71 -0.10
C ILE A 249 4.12 13.37 -0.73
N PRO A 250 5.22 13.96 -0.24
CA PRO A 250 6.53 13.77 -0.86
C PRO A 250 7.03 12.34 -0.68
N VAL A 251 7.96 11.95 -1.53
CA VAL A 251 8.85 10.83 -1.24
C VAL A 251 9.81 11.30 -0.16
N ALA A 252 9.94 10.54 0.91
CA ALA A 252 10.82 10.87 2.00
C ALA A 252 11.43 9.59 2.57
N TRP A 253 12.66 9.70 3.08
CA TRP A 253 13.35 8.60 3.73
C TRP A 253 12.56 8.19 4.99
N PRO A 254 12.34 6.88 5.22
CA PRO A 254 11.54 6.45 6.37
C PRO A 254 12.23 6.81 7.69
N ALA A 255 11.44 7.30 8.66
CA ALA A 255 11.98 7.74 9.94
C ALA A 255 12.53 6.60 10.82
N ASP A 256 12.07 5.39 10.60
CA ASP A 256 12.55 4.17 11.26
C ASP A 256 13.60 3.41 10.40
N ALA A 257 14.28 4.13 9.53
CA ALA A 257 15.53 3.70 8.92
C ALA A 257 16.52 3.35 10.05
N GLY A 258 17.24 2.29 9.95
CA GLY A 258 18.16 1.84 11.02
C GLY A 258 18.23 0.34 11.15
N ARG A 259 17.55 -0.38 10.27
CA ARG A 259 17.72 -1.82 10.13
C ARG A 259 18.99 -2.08 9.37
N CYS A 260 19.98 -2.53 10.10
CA CYS A 260 21.33 -2.77 9.63
C CYS A 260 21.38 -3.95 8.66
N VAL A 261 22.05 -3.73 7.52
CA VAL A 261 22.44 -4.78 6.57
C VAL A 261 23.96 -4.77 6.45
N GLU A 262 24.60 -5.87 6.81
CA GLU A 262 26.02 -6.11 6.59
C GLU A 262 26.21 -6.81 5.27
N VAL A 263 27.01 -6.21 4.39
CA VAL A 263 27.30 -6.75 3.06
C VAL A 263 28.79 -7.08 2.99
N ASP A 264 29.13 -8.34 2.75
CA ASP A 264 30.51 -8.75 2.43
C ASP A 264 30.77 -8.38 0.96
N LEU A 265 31.37 -7.20 0.76
CA LEU A 265 31.64 -6.66 -0.58
C LEU A 265 32.74 -7.45 -1.27
N PHE A 266 32.55 -7.69 -2.58
CA PHE A 266 33.54 -8.40 -3.41
C PHE A 266 33.84 -9.83 -2.93
N SER A 267 32.88 -10.54 -2.35
CA SER A 267 33.08 -11.85 -1.71
C SER A 267 33.81 -12.90 -2.59
N HIS A 268 33.72 -12.78 -3.92
CA HIS A 268 34.41 -13.64 -4.88
C HIS A 268 35.75 -13.09 -5.40
N TYR A 269 36.18 -11.91 -4.91
CA TYR A 269 37.41 -11.25 -5.33
C TYR A 269 38.30 -11.00 -4.11
N PRO A 270 39.25 -11.91 -3.81
CA PRO A 270 40.12 -11.75 -2.65
C PRO A 270 40.83 -10.40 -2.68
N LEU A 271 40.74 -9.69 -1.57
CA LEU A 271 41.45 -8.42 -1.39
C LEU A 271 42.94 -8.66 -1.24
N ARG A 272 43.75 -7.82 -1.89
CA ARG A 272 45.18 -7.76 -1.68
C ARG A 272 45.54 -6.72 -0.64
N ARG A 273 45.00 -5.51 -0.79
CA ARG A 273 45.16 -4.39 0.15
C ARG A 273 44.18 -3.27 -0.13
N VAL A 274 43.96 -2.45 0.88
CA VAL A 274 43.20 -1.19 0.78
C VAL A 274 44.15 -0.04 1.11
N LEU A 275 44.17 0.99 0.28
CA LEU A 275 45.08 2.12 0.37
C LEU A 275 44.29 3.42 0.62
N ALA A 276 44.77 4.24 1.57
CA ALA A 276 44.43 5.66 1.70
C ALA A 276 45.60 6.48 1.12
N GLY A 277 45.45 6.99 -0.10
CA GLY A 277 46.63 7.44 -0.89
C GLY A 277 47.60 6.30 -1.11
N ASP A 278 48.86 6.46 -0.64
CA ASP A 278 49.90 5.42 -0.73
C ASP A 278 50.02 4.55 0.53
N THR A 279 49.20 4.82 1.57
CA THR A 279 49.31 4.14 2.87
C THR A 279 48.31 2.99 2.95
N ALA A 280 48.81 1.79 3.27
CA ALA A 280 47.97 0.61 3.48
C ALA A 280 47.17 0.72 4.78
N VAL A 281 45.86 0.47 4.69
CA VAL A 281 44.96 0.35 5.85
C VAL A 281 44.91 -1.11 6.28
N THR A 282 45.01 -1.38 7.57
CA THR A 282 45.04 -2.74 8.10
C THR A 282 43.71 -3.24 8.62
N SER A 283 42.90 -2.37 9.24
CA SER A 283 41.55 -2.68 9.73
C SER A 283 40.85 -1.42 10.21
N GLY A 284 39.52 -1.49 10.36
CA GLY A 284 38.68 -0.46 10.95
C GLY A 284 37.71 0.18 9.98
N ALA A 285 36.99 1.20 10.46
CA ALA A 285 36.09 2.00 9.65
C ALA A 285 36.88 2.85 8.64
N LEU A 286 36.35 2.94 7.42
CA LEU A 286 36.92 3.73 6.35
C LEU A 286 36.16 5.05 6.23
N GLN A 287 36.89 6.18 6.16
CA GLN A 287 36.31 7.52 6.01
C GLN A 287 37.09 8.27 4.93
N GLY A 288 36.45 8.60 3.82
CA GLY A 288 37.08 9.26 2.68
C GLY A 288 37.33 8.33 1.49
N ASP A 289 38.35 8.66 0.70
CA ASP A 289 38.67 7.98 -0.56
C ASP A 289 39.75 6.90 -0.36
N TYR A 290 39.50 5.73 -0.94
CA TYR A 290 40.36 4.58 -0.84
C TYR A 290 40.52 3.88 -2.20
N ARG A 291 41.66 3.26 -2.38
CA ARG A 291 41.93 2.35 -3.51
C ARG A 291 41.97 0.92 -2.99
N VAL A 292 41.04 0.10 -3.50
CA VAL A 292 40.98 -1.34 -3.21
C VAL A 292 41.74 -2.08 -4.31
N GLU A 293 42.74 -2.87 -3.96
CA GLU A 293 43.48 -3.74 -4.86
C GLU A 293 43.11 -5.19 -4.60
N PHE A 294 42.89 -5.95 -5.67
CA PHE A 294 42.51 -7.35 -5.63
C PHE A 294 43.68 -8.28 -5.98
N ALA A 295 43.61 -9.54 -5.55
CA ALA A 295 44.66 -10.53 -5.82
C ALA A 295 44.84 -10.81 -7.32
N ASN A 296 43.83 -10.59 -8.15
CA ASN A 296 43.87 -10.73 -9.60
C ASN A 296 44.54 -9.54 -10.34
N GLY A 297 45.04 -8.54 -9.60
CA GLY A 297 45.69 -7.35 -10.14
C GLY A 297 44.76 -6.20 -10.51
N ASN A 298 43.45 -6.38 -10.42
CA ASN A 298 42.48 -5.28 -10.61
C ASN A 298 42.52 -4.34 -9.41
N ALA A 299 42.06 -3.10 -9.63
CA ALA A 299 41.91 -2.12 -8.58
C ALA A 299 40.64 -1.28 -8.82
N LEU A 300 40.05 -0.78 -7.72
CA LEU A 300 38.85 0.06 -7.73
C LEU A 300 39.00 1.18 -6.71
N ASP A 301 38.68 2.41 -7.13
CA ASP A 301 38.61 3.54 -6.21
C ASP A 301 37.20 3.61 -5.63
N ILE A 302 37.12 3.68 -4.29
CA ILE A 302 35.87 3.75 -3.53
C ILE A 302 35.89 4.97 -2.63
N HIS A 303 34.69 5.42 -2.24
CA HIS A 303 34.47 6.44 -1.23
C HIS A 303 33.62 5.85 -0.12
N SER A 304 33.91 6.22 1.13
CA SER A 304 33.13 5.83 2.32
C SER A 304 32.89 7.02 3.22
N ASP A 305 31.64 7.17 3.65
CA ASP A 305 31.23 8.13 4.69
C ASP A 305 31.25 7.50 6.10
N GLY A 306 31.94 6.37 6.26
CA GLY A 306 32.06 5.62 7.52
C GLY A 306 31.26 4.34 7.57
N GLU A 307 30.52 4.03 6.52
CA GLU A 307 29.72 2.79 6.41
C GLU A 307 30.54 1.57 5.97
N LEU A 308 31.77 1.76 5.43
CA LEU A 308 32.65 0.66 5.03
C LEU A 308 33.66 0.34 6.14
N PHE A 309 33.86 -0.95 6.36
CA PHE A 309 34.78 -1.48 7.37
C PHE A 309 35.73 -2.49 6.74
N LEU A 310 37.01 -2.30 6.93
CA LEU A 310 38.00 -3.33 6.61
C LEU A 310 38.18 -4.27 7.81
N MET A 311 37.83 -5.55 7.62
CA MET A 311 37.90 -6.59 8.65
C MET A 311 38.82 -7.70 8.17
N SER A 312 40.09 -7.66 8.58
CA SER A 312 41.14 -8.59 8.14
C SER A 312 41.34 -8.56 6.62
N ASP A 313 40.72 -9.48 5.90
CA ASP A 313 40.81 -9.66 4.45
C ASP A 313 39.49 -9.35 3.72
N LYS A 314 38.51 -8.80 4.43
CA LYS A 314 37.17 -8.51 3.93
C LYS A 314 36.81 -7.03 4.04
N LEU A 315 36.11 -6.55 3.03
CA LEU A 315 35.50 -5.24 3.06
C LEU A 315 33.98 -5.40 3.30
N VAL A 316 33.53 -4.93 4.46
CA VAL A 316 32.12 -5.05 4.88
C VAL A 316 31.46 -3.68 4.84
N ALA A 317 30.33 -3.58 4.16
CA ALA A 317 29.48 -2.40 4.23
C ALA A 317 28.38 -2.62 5.27
N ARG A 318 28.22 -1.66 6.21
CA ARG A 318 27.08 -1.58 7.13
C ARG A 318 26.13 -0.50 6.65
N LEU A 319 25.01 -0.93 6.09
CA LEU A 319 24.07 -0.05 5.42
C LEU A 319 22.74 -0.03 6.17
N ASP A 320 22.02 1.09 6.06
CA ASP A 320 20.59 1.08 6.25
C ASP A 320 19.94 0.17 5.19
N ARG A 321 18.82 -0.47 5.52
CA ARG A 321 18.14 -1.39 4.60
C ARG A 321 17.73 -0.72 3.29
N GLU A 322 17.22 0.51 3.34
CA GLU A 322 16.78 1.20 2.13
C GLU A 322 17.98 1.68 1.30
N GLU A 323 19.09 2.05 1.92
CA GLU A 323 20.37 2.32 1.22
C GLU A 323 20.89 1.06 0.54
N TYR A 324 20.80 -0.12 1.21
CA TYR A 324 21.11 -1.40 0.58
C TYR A 324 20.26 -1.63 -0.68
N VAL A 325 18.94 -1.44 -0.59
CA VAL A 325 18.02 -1.60 -1.73
C VAL A 325 18.38 -0.66 -2.87
N ALA A 326 18.69 0.61 -2.56
CA ALA A 326 19.07 1.61 -3.54
C ALA A 326 20.40 1.27 -4.22
N ARG A 327 21.41 0.78 -3.46
CA ARG A 327 22.72 0.36 -4.01
C ARG A 327 22.62 -0.89 -4.89
N VAL A 328 21.76 -1.84 -4.53
CA VAL A 328 21.48 -3.01 -5.39
C VAL A 328 20.76 -2.58 -6.67
N LEU A 329 19.71 -1.75 -6.55
CA LEU A 329 18.98 -1.22 -7.71
C LEU A 329 19.93 -0.54 -8.71
N GLN A 330 20.79 0.34 -8.22
CA GLN A 330 21.77 1.05 -9.04
C GLN A 330 22.79 0.12 -9.71
N ARG A 331 23.14 -0.99 -9.06
CA ARG A 331 24.14 -1.93 -9.58
C ARG A 331 23.57 -2.93 -10.56
N GLU A 332 22.33 -3.37 -10.34
CA GLU A 332 21.68 -4.42 -11.13
C GLU A 332 20.86 -3.83 -12.30
N ALA A 333 20.43 -2.56 -12.21
CA ALA A 333 19.52 -1.96 -13.17
C ALA A 333 19.69 -0.43 -13.25
N SER A 334 18.59 0.28 -13.39
CA SER A 334 18.49 1.74 -13.47
C SER A 334 17.28 2.21 -12.67
N ALA A 335 17.28 3.49 -12.27
CA ALA A 335 16.10 4.15 -11.70
C ALA A 335 14.98 4.43 -12.73
N GLU A 336 15.29 4.24 -14.02
CA GLU A 336 14.33 4.46 -15.13
C GLU A 336 14.16 3.18 -15.99
N PRO A 337 12.94 2.86 -16.41
CA PRO A 337 11.67 3.56 -16.11
C PRO A 337 11.24 3.38 -14.64
N VAL A 338 10.68 4.41 -14.04
CA VAL A 338 10.35 4.49 -12.60
C VAL A 338 9.54 3.29 -12.11
N GLU A 339 8.52 2.86 -12.88
CA GLU A 339 7.65 1.74 -12.46
C GLU A 339 8.38 0.39 -12.49
N ALA A 340 9.28 0.17 -13.44
CA ALA A 340 10.15 -1.02 -13.45
C ALA A 340 11.13 -1.00 -12.26
N ALA A 341 11.71 0.17 -11.96
CA ALA A 341 12.63 0.35 -10.83
C ALA A 341 11.93 0.11 -9.47
N LYS A 342 10.70 0.60 -9.30
CA LYS A 342 9.87 0.32 -8.10
C LYS A 342 9.60 -1.18 -7.95
N ALA A 343 9.22 -1.86 -9.02
CA ALA A 343 9.01 -3.31 -9.00
C ALA A 343 10.28 -4.07 -8.59
N LEU A 344 11.42 -3.69 -9.16
CA LEU A 344 12.70 -4.30 -8.82
C LEU A 344 13.11 -4.00 -7.37
N ALA A 345 12.90 -2.78 -6.85
CA ALA A 345 13.20 -2.44 -5.46
C ALA A 345 12.42 -3.30 -4.45
N VAL A 346 11.13 -3.57 -4.72
CA VAL A 346 10.32 -4.50 -3.91
C VAL A 346 10.88 -5.93 -3.99
N ALA A 347 11.26 -6.40 -5.18
CA ALA A 347 11.86 -7.72 -5.36
C ALA A 347 13.23 -7.85 -4.65
N ILE A 348 14.08 -6.83 -4.74
CA ILE A 348 15.38 -6.76 -4.02
C ILE A 348 15.15 -6.88 -2.52
N ARG A 349 14.23 -6.11 -1.97
CA ARG A 349 13.93 -6.12 -0.53
C ARG A 349 13.36 -7.46 -0.10
N THR A 350 12.49 -8.07 -0.91
CA THR A 350 11.94 -9.41 -0.64
C THR A 350 13.04 -10.47 -0.68
N TYR A 351 13.94 -10.41 -1.64
CA TYR A 351 15.07 -11.33 -1.73
C TYR A 351 15.98 -11.22 -0.49
N LEU A 352 16.30 -10.00 -0.06
CA LEU A 352 17.04 -9.77 1.19
C LEU A 352 16.35 -10.43 2.39
N LEU A 353 15.04 -10.23 2.53
CA LEU A 353 14.25 -10.82 3.62
C LEU A 353 14.30 -12.35 3.63
N GLN A 354 14.30 -12.97 2.45
CA GLN A 354 14.24 -14.43 2.28
C GLN A 354 15.61 -15.11 2.37
N ASN A 355 16.72 -14.41 2.04
CA ASN A 355 18.02 -15.03 1.83
C ASN A 355 19.14 -14.51 2.74
N ALA A 356 18.95 -13.38 3.43
CA ALA A 356 19.95 -12.90 4.38
C ALA A 356 19.93 -13.74 5.68
N THR A 357 21.09 -13.88 6.29
CA THR A 357 21.26 -14.49 7.60
C THR A 357 21.29 -13.41 8.68
N ARG A 358 20.97 -13.76 9.93
CA ARG A 358 21.09 -12.81 11.05
C ARG A 358 22.52 -12.82 11.58
N SER A 359 23.09 -11.62 11.77
CA SER A 359 24.39 -11.35 12.38
C SER A 359 24.20 -10.29 13.48
N GLY A 360 23.95 -10.71 14.72
CA GLY A 360 23.54 -9.81 15.77
C GLY A 360 22.21 -9.10 15.47
N ASP A 361 22.24 -7.77 15.49
CA ASP A 361 21.08 -6.94 15.14
C ASP A 361 20.96 -6.64 13.64
N CYS A 362 21.96 -7.07 12.84
CA CYS A 362 22.01 -6.86 11.41
C CYS A 362 21.54 -8.10 10.62
N LEU A 363 21.16 -7.87 9.38
CA LEU A 363 21.06 -8.91 8.35
C LEU A 363 22.38 -8.97 7.61
N SER A 364 22.88 -10.18 7.32
CA SER A 364 24.13 -10.39 6.59
C SER A 364 23.89 -11.06 5.25
N ILE A 365 24.47 -10.53 4.20
CA ILE A 365 24.37 -11.04 2.83
C ILE A 365 25.68 -10.76 2.07
N ASP A 366 26.03 -11.65 1.12
CA ASP A 366 27.22 -11.50 0.29
C ASP A 366 26.90 -10.72 -1.00
N ASP A 367 27.83 -9.84 -1.41
CA ASP A 367 27.83 -9.22 -2.74
C ASP A 367 28.36 -10.24 -3.76
N SER A 368 27.48 -10.78 -4.59
CA SER A 368 27.86 -11.72 -5.65
C SER A 368 26.89 -11.72 -6.82
N SER A 369 27.37 -12.15 -8.00
CA SER A 369 26.55 -12.33 -9.20
C SER A 369 25.52 -13.47 -9.08
N SER A 370 25.71 -14.39 -8.14
CA SER A 370 24.75 -15.46 -7.84
C SER A 370 23.68 -15.07 -6.83
N ARG A 371 23.81 -13.90 -6.20
CA ARG A 371 22.87 -13.36 -5.23
C ARG A 371 22.42 -11.95 -5.65
N GLN A 372 22.95 -10.92 -5.01
CA GLN A 372 22.69 -9.51 -5.33
C GLN A 372 24.01 -8.76 -5.40
N ARG A 373 24.22 -8.00 -6.47
CA ARG A 373 25.40 -7.13 -6.60
C ARG A 373 25.11 -5.79 -5.96
N VAL A 374 25.99 -5.33 -5.09
CA VAL A 374 25.84 -4.10 -4.34
C VAL A 374 26.84 -3.06 -4.83
N ALA A 375 26.38 -1.84 -5.12
CA ALA A 375 27.28 -0.76 -5.45
C ALA A 375 28.15 -0.40 -4.23
N PRO A 376 29.49 -0.37 -4.35
CA PRO A 376 30.36 -0.05 -3.23
C PRO A 376 30.31 1.44 -2.83
N ARG A 377 29.79 2.29 -3.70
CA ARG A 377 29.58 3.73 -3.47
C ARG A 377 28.15 4.01 -3.04
N PRO A 378 27.89 5.15 -2.35
CA PRO A 378 26.55 5.60 -2.05
C PRO A 378 25.65 5.60 -3.29
N ALA A 379 24.39 5.23 -3.09
CA ALA A 379 23.43 5.20 -4.19
C ALA A 379 23.10 6.63 -4.70
N SER A 380 22.71 6.71 -5.98
CA SER A 380 22.25 7.97 -6.56
C SER A 380 20.96 8.45 -5.89
N PRO A 381 20.68 9.77 -5.92
CA PRO A 381 19.41 10.31 -5.41
C PRO A 381 18.18 9.62 -6.00
N GLU A 382 18.17 9.34 -7.30
CA GLU A 382 17.06 8.70 -8.00
C GLU A 382 16.82 7.27 -7.49
N SER A 383 17.89 6.49 -7.28
CA SER A 383 17.78 5.14 -6.71
C SER A 383 17.31 5.18 -5.26
N ARG A 384 17.74 6.18 -4.48
CA ARG A 384 17.28 6.41 -3.12
C ARG A 384 15.81 6.78 -3.08
N ASP A 385 15.34 7.64 -4.00
CA ASP A 385 13.92 8.01 -4.10
C ASP A 385 13.05 6.79 -4.40
N ILE A 386 13.47 5.89 -5.29
CA ILE A 386 12.76 4.64 -5.57
C ILE A 386 12.70 3.74 -4.32
N ALA A 387 13.83 3.58 -3.61
CA ALA A 387 13.87 2.78 -2.39
C ALA A 387 12.97 3.37 -1.29
N ALA A 388 13.02 4.69 -1.08
CA ALA A 388 12.17 5.40 -0.12
C ALA A 388 10.68 5.30 -0.49
N TRP A 389 10.34 5.45 -1.78
CA TRP A 389 8.96 5.35 -2.25
C TRP A 389 8.34 3.97 -2.01
N THR A 390 9.15 2.91 -2.10
CA THR A 390 8.74 1.52 -1.88
C THR A 390 9.10 0.99 -0.50
N SER A 391 9.54 1.83 0.43
CA SER A 391 10.07 1.40 1.73
C SER A 391 9.11 0.46 2.47
N ASP A 392 9.64 -0.57 3.13
CA ASP A 392 8.90 -1.62 3.82
C ASP A 392 7.99 -2.51 2.94
N LEU A 393 7.86 -2.25 1.63
CA LEU A 393 7.10 -3.13 0.75
C LEU A 393 7.91 -4.37 0.36
N VAL A 394 7.32 -5.53 0.57
CA VAL A 394 7.84 -6.85 0.17
C VAL A 394 6.76 -7.68 -0.48
N LEU A 395 7.12 -8.81 -1.07
CA LEU A 395 6.20 -9.82 -1.55
C LEU A 395 6.07 -10.95 -0.51
N ALA A 396 4.86 -11.38 -0.26
CA ALA A 396 4.55 -12.57 0.53
C ALA A 396 3.85 -13.63 -0.32
N GLY A 397 4.02 -14.92 -0.01
CA GLY A 397 3.35 -16.02 -0.70
C GLY A 397 4.10 -16.59 -1.90
N SER A 398 5.28 -16.07 -2.23
CA SER A 398 6.15 -16.62 -3.29
C SER A 398 7.62 -16.51 -2.92
N THR A 399 8.44 -17.41 -3.43
CA THR A 399 9.90 -17.25 -3.40
C THR A 399 10.32 -16.32 -4.53
N VAL A 400 11.08 -15.28 -4.20
CA VAL A 400 11.48 -14.26 -5.16
C VAL A 400 12.87 -14.57 -5.73
N THR A 401 12.91 -14.74 -7.03
CA THR A 401 14.15 -14.72 -7.82
C THR A 401 14.01 -13.62 -8.86
N TYR A 402 14.79 -12.55 -8.73
CA TYR A 402 14.59 -11.38 -9.58
C TYR A 402 15.61 -11.27 -10.73
N HIS A 403 16.69 -11.99 -10.67
CA HIS A 403 17.74 -11.90 -11.67
C HIS A 403 17.53 -12.94 -12.76
N SER A 404 17.02 -12.52 -13.91
CA SER A 404 16.97 -13.36 -15.09
C SER A 404 16.97 -12.52 -16.36
N ASP A 405 17.86 -12.81 -17.28
CA ASP A 405 17.80 -12.31 -18.65
C ASP A 405 16.62 -12.93 -19.42
N GLN A 406 16.02 -13.98 -18.86
CA GLN A 406 14.88 -14.67 -19.47
C GLN A 406 13.66 -14.62 -18.56
N PRO A 407 12.50 -14.24 -19.09
CA PRO A 407 11.23 -14.30 -18.37
C PRO A 407 10.88 -15.73 -17.97
N GLY A 408 10.23 -15.89 -16.84
CA GLY A 408 9.79 -17.18 -16.34
C GLY A 408 8.85 -17.03 -15.14
N PRO A 409 8.14 -18.08 -14.73
CA PRO A 409 7.29 -18.02 -13.55
C PRO A 409 8.11 -17.71 -12.29
N ASP A 410 7.55 -16.89 -11.42
CA ASP A 410 8.17 -16.44 -10.16
C ASP A 410 9.55 -15.77 -10.34
N LYS A 411 9.73 -15.05 -11.47
CA LYS A 411 10.95 -14.31 -11.81
C LYS A 411 10.60 -12.94 -12.39
N LEU A 412 11.31 -11.91 -11.91
CA LEU A 412 11.28 -10.59 -12.51
C LEU A 412 12.42 -10.50 -13.54
N SER A 413 12.10 -10.37 -14.82
CA SER A 413 13.06 -9.99 -15.86
C SER A 413 13.09 -8.47 -15.96
N TRP A 414 14.28 -7.86 -15.85
CA TRP A 414 14.42 -6.41 -15.98
C TRP A 414 13.93 -5.90 -17.33
N GLN A 415 14.33 -6.58 -18.42
CA GLN A 415 13.91 -6.19 -19.76
C GLN A 415 12.38 -6.20 -19.90
N GLN A 416 11.72 -7.25 -19.41
CA GLN A 416 10.26 -7.35 -19.45
C GLN A 416 9.58 -6.28 -18.58
N ALA A 417 10.13 -6.01 -17.40
CA ALA A 417 9.63 -4.94 -16.52
C ALA A 417 9.72 -3.56 -17.20
N VAL A 418 10.83 -3.28 -17.91
CA VAL A 418 11.01 -2.05 -18.69
C VAL A 418 9.99 -1.95 -19.82
N GLU A 419 9.74 -3.03 -20.56
CA GLU A 419 8.74 -3.07 -21.64
C GLU A 419 7.32 -2.80 -21.09
N GLN A 420 6.97 -3.45 -19.97
CA GLN A 420 5.67 -3.26 -19.31
C GLN A 420 5.51 -1.83 -18.76
N ALA A 421 6.54 -1.27 -18.13
CA ALA A 421 6.52 0.11 -17.64
C ALA A 421 6.36 1.12 -18.79
N ARG A 422 7.04 0.91 -19.92
CA ARG A 422 6.89 1.74 -21.13
C ARG A 422 5.51 1.60 -21.77
N ALA A 423 4.87 0.45 -21.59
CA ALA A 423 3.47 0.23 -21.99
C ALA A 423 2.45 0.84 -21.00
N GLY A 424 2.92 1.56 -19.97
CA GLY A 424 2.08 2.26 -19.00
C GLY A 424 1.64 1.40 -17.80
N GLN A 425 2.20 0.21 -17.63
CA GLN A 425 1.90 -0.60 -16.45
C GLN A 425 2.61 -0.06 -15.21
N ARG A 426 1.91 -0.05 -14.07
CA ARG A 426 2.47 0.32 -12.77
C ARG A 426 3.26 -0.84 -12.17
N TYR A 427 4.10 -0.53 -11.19
CA TYR A 427 4.98 -1.48 -10.53
C TYR A 427 4.25 -2.68 -9.90
N ASP A 428 3.06 -2.45 -9.33
CA ASP A 428 2.24 -3.48 -8.71
C ASP A 428 1.70 -4.49 -9.75
N ALA A 429 1.31 -4.03 -10.94
CA ALA A 429 0.92 -4.88 -12.06
C ALA A 429 2.13 -5.66 -12.63
N ILE A 430 3.30 -5.02 -12.73
CA ILE A 430 4.56 -5.66 -13.16
C ILE A 430 4.93 -6.79 -12.17
N LEU A 431 4.82 -6.53 -10.86
CA LEU A 431 5.06 -7.55 -9.84
C LEU A 431 4.06 -8.70 -9.90
N LEU A 432 2.78 -8.42 -10.12
CA LEU A 432 1.75 -9.44 -10.27
C LEU A 432 2.00 -10.34 -11.48
N HIS A 433 2.46 -9.75 -12.59
CA HIS A 433 2.82 -10.51 -13.77
C HIS A 433 4.02 -11.44 -13.53
N ALA A 434 5.06 -10.94 -12.84
CA ALA A 434 6.26 -11.71 -12.50
C ALA A 434 6.02 -12.76 -11.40
N TYR A 435 5.16 -12.44 -10.43
CA TYR A 435 4.86 -13.27 -9.25
C TYR A 435 3.35 -13.41 -9.02
N PRO A 436 2.63 -14.18 -9.85
CA PRO A 436 1.15 -14.21 -9.83
C PRO A 436 0.55 -14.63 -8.49
N ARG A 437 1.28 -15.44 -7.71
CA ARG A 437 0.85 -15.95 -6.40
C ARG A 437 1.24 -15.05 -5.23
N ALA A 438 2.15 -14.09 -5.44
CA ALA A 438 2.59 -13.19 -4.39
C ALA A 438 1.61 -12.04 -4.16
N SER A 439 1.65 -11.48 -2.96
CA SER A 439 0.96 -10.25 -2.59
C SER A 439 1.95 -9.22 -2.08
N LEU A 440 1.70 -7.94 -2.37
CA LEU A 440 2.36 -6.87 -1.64
C LEU A 440 2.03 -6.97 -0.15
N SER A 441 3.04 -6.87 0.67
CA SER A 441 2.95 -6.98 2.12
C SER A 441 4.00 -6.09 2.78
N ARG A 442 3.97 -5.98 4.10
CA ARG A 442 4.96 -5.22 4.84
C ARG A 442 6.12 -6.10 5.31
N TRP A 443 7.29 -5.51 5.40
CA TRP A 443 8.53 -6.17 5.81
C TRP A 443 8.44 -6.93 7.15
N ASP A 444 7.80 -6.32 8.18
CA ASP A 444 7.78 -6.85 9.54
C ASP A 444 6.90 -8.08 9.71
N ASN A 445 5.87 -8.18 8.87
CA ASN A 445 4.89 -9.25 8.93
C ASN A 445 4.41 -9.56 7.50
N PRO A 446 5.23 -10.29 6.72
CA PRO A 446 4.91 -10.63 5.35
C PRO A 446 3.79 -11.68 5.31
N VAL A 447 2.55 -11.21 5.23
CA VAL A 447 1.36 -12.05 5.13
C VAL A 447 0.83 -11.97 3.72
N ALA A 448 0.65 -13.13 3.08
CA ALA A 448 -0.01 -13.20 1.79
C ALA A 448 -1.48 -12.82 1.95
N SER A 449 -1.94 -11.80 1.21
CA SER A 449 -3.36 -11.44 1.16
C SER A 449 -4.18 -12.47 0.38
N CYS A 450 -3.53 -13.30 -0.39
CA CYS A 450 -4.10 -14.41 -1.15
C CYS A 450 -3.56 -15.74 -0.60
N GLU A 451 -4.33 -16.41 0.23
CA GLU A 451 -4.09 -17.83 0.50
C GLU A 451 -4.56 -18.62 -0.71
N ALA A 452 -3.62 -19.16 -1.48
CA ALA A 452 -3.92 -19.85 -2.72
C ALA A 452 -4.83 -21.07 -2.51
N LEU A 453 -5.77 -21.30 -3.41
CA LEU A 453 -6.63 -22.48 -3.49
C LEU A 453 -6.26 -23.29 -4.76
N PRO A 454 -5.20 -24.13 -4.72
CA PRO A 454 -4.72 -24.84 -5.91
C PRO A 454 -5.81 -25.70 -6.57
N ALA A 455 -6.60 -26.43 -5.80
CA ALA A 455 -7.66 -27.27 -6.33
C ALA A 455 -8.75 -26.47 -7.06
N ALA A 456 -9.11 -25.29 -6.56
CA ALA A 456 -10.06 -24.39 -7.23
C ALA A 456 -9.45 -23.77 -8.49
N GLN A 457 -8.18 -23.37 -8.42
CA GLN A 457 -7.41 -22.87 -9.56
C GLN A 457 -7.34 -23.88 -10.70
N ASP A 458 -6.94 -25.11 -10.39
CA ASP A 458 -6.80 -26.19 -11.37
C ASP A 458 -8.16 -26.56 -11.98
N TRP A 459 -9.21 -26.61 -11.16
CA TRP A 459 -10.56 -26.85 -11.63
C TRP A 459 -10.99 -25.77 -12.62
N LEU A 460 -10.85 -24.50 -12.29
CA LEU A 460 -11.24 -23.40 -13.15
C LEU A 460 -10.42 -23.38 -14.46
N GLN A 461 -9.10 -23.60 -14.38
CA GLN A 461 -8.25 -23.69 -15.57
C GLN A 461 -8.66 -24.82 -16.51
N LYS A 462 -9.09 -25.96 -15.96
CA LYS A 462 -9.61 -27.07 -16.75
C LYS A 462 -10.94 -26.69 -17.41
N GLN A 463 -11.88 -26.12 -16.67
CA GLN A 463 -13.19 -25.72 -17.20
C GLN A 463 -13.08 -24.65 -18.29
N ARG A 464 -12.26 -23.63 -18.11
CA ARG A 464 -12.02 -22.57 -19.12
C ARG A 464 -11.71 -23.13 -20.50
N ARG A 465 -10.92 -24.19 -20.59
CA ARG A 465 -10.60 -24.83 -21.87
C ARG A 465 -11.84 -25.37 -22.56
N GLY A 466 -12.77 -25.94 -21.82
CA GLY A 466 -14.06 -26.42 -22.34
C GLY A 466 -15.02 -25.29 -22.70
N TRP A 467 -15.03 -24.21 -21.91
CA TRP A 467 -15.92 -23.07 -22.13
C TRP A 467 -15.46 -22.10 -23.22
N ARG A 468 -14.19 -22.16 -23.59
CA ARG A 468 -13.58 -21.23 -24.55
C ARG A 468 -14.38 -21.03 -25.83
N PRO A 469 -14.83 -22.08 -26.58
CA PRO A 469 -15.58 -21.88 -27.81
C PRO A 469 -16.89 -21.11 -27.61
N ARG A 470 -17.53 -21.33 -26.45
CA ARG A 470 -18.76 -20.61 -26.07
C ARG A 470 -18.46 -19.18 -25.71
N LEU A 471 -17.46 -18.95 -24.84
CA LEU A 471 -17.09 -17.61 -24.38
C LEU A 471 -16.61 -16.72 -25.52
N GLU A 472 -15.86 -17.25 -26.48
CA GLU A 472 -15.40 -16.50 -27.65
C GLU A 472 -16.56 -16.00 -28.54
N SER A 473 -17.75 -16.62 -28.42
CA SER A 473 -18.97 -16.15 -29.12
C SER A 473 -19.71 -15.04 -28.37
N GLU A 474 -19.38 -14.78 -27.09
CA GLU A 474 -20.01 -13.75 -26.27
C GLU A 474 -19.36 -12.38 -26.48
N THR A 475 -20.20 -11.35 -26.70
CA THR A 475 -19.71 -9.99 -26.93
C THR A 475 -19.04 -9.44 -25.69
N GLY A 476 -17.78 -9.04 -25.82
CA GLY A 476 -16.98 -8.43 -24.75
C GLY A 476 -16.10 -9.42 -23.98
N TYR A 477 -16.12 -10.69 -24.34
CA TYR A 477 -15.19 -11.66 -23.75
C TYR A 477 -13.74 -11.33 -24.10
N ASN A 478 -12.89 -11.37 -23.09
CA ASN A 478 -11.44 -11.28 -23.23
C ASN A 478 -10.79 -12.40 -22.41
N GLU A 479 -9.90 -13.17 -23.04
CA GLU A 479 -9.24 -14.27 -22.36
C GLU A 479 -8.26 -13.75 -21.30
N VAL A 480 -8.51 -14.07 -20.03
CA VAL A 480 -7.61 -13.73 -18.91
C VAL A 480 -6.49 -14.76 -18.85
N SER A 481 -5.29 -14.39 -19.26
CA SER A 481 -4.14 -15.30 -19.33
C SER A 481 -3.62 -15.70 -17.94
N THR A 482 -3.63 -14.77 -16.99
CA THR A 482 -3.10 -14.94 -15.63
C THR A 482 -4.12 -14.49 -14.59
N PHE A 483 -4.37 -15.32 -13.58
CA PHE A 483 -5.18 -14.97 -12.40
C PHE A 483 -4.86 -15.94 -11.27
N ALA A 484 -5.21 -15.56 -10.04
CA ALA A 484 -5.08 -16.43 -8.88
C ALA A 484 -6.42 -16.65 -8.19
N VAL A 485 -6.69 -17.88 -7.76
CA VAL A 485 -7.85 -18.19 -6.91
C VAL A 485 -7.40 -18.25 -5.47
N CYS A 486 -8.01 -17.40 -4.66
CA CYS A 486 -7.65 -17.17 -3.26
C CYS A 486 -8.76 -17.64 -2.33
N ARG A 487 -8.39 -18.09 -1.13
CA ARG A 487 -9.34 -18.47 -0.09
C ARG A 487 -10.03 -17.23 0.48
N LEU A 488 -11.34 -17.27 0.46
CA LEU A 488 -12.19 -16.31 1.16
C LEU A 488 -12.51 -16.84 2.55
N ALA A 489 -12.00 -16.21 3.59
CA ALA A 489 -12.25 -16.64 4.96
C ALA A 489 -13.71 -16.35 5.40
N PHE A 490 -14.29 -15.25 4.93
CA PHE A 490 -15.67 -14.82 5.26
C PHE A 490 -16.20 -13.81 4.24
N GLY A 491 -17.50 -13.58 4.26
CA GLY A 491 -18.17 -12.65 3.36
C GLY A 491 -18.71 -13.34 2.09
N ARG A 492 -19.04 -12.55 1.09
CA ARG A 492 -19.47 -13.02 -0.23
C ARG A 492 -18.25 -13.19 -1.13
N PRO A 493 -18.26 -14.16 -2.05
CA PRO A 493 -17.29 -14.22 -3.13
C PRO A 493 -17.14 -12.88 -3.82
N TYR A 494 -15.94 -12.56 -4.27
CA TYR A 494 -15.65 -11.35 -5.01
C TYR A 494 -14.40 -11.48 -5.86
N VAL A 495 -14.27 -10.60 -6.84
CA VAL A 495 -13.09 -10.49 -7.68
C VAL A 495 -12.37 -9.16 -7.45
N ASP A 496 -11.05 -9.24 -7.26
CA ASP A 496 -10.13 -8.10 -7.33
C ASP A 496 -9.60 -8.03 -8.78
N ARG A 497 -10.23 -7.17 -9.57
CA ARG A 497 -9.95 -7.06 -11.02
C ARG A 497 -8.55 -6.50 -11.28
N GLU A 498 -8.09 -5.56 -10.48
CA GLU A 498 -6.77 -4.96 -10.65
C GLU A 498 -5.65 -5.97 -10.40
N ARG A 499 -5.80 -6.83 -9.38
CA ARG A 499 -4.83 -7.88 -9.05
C ARG A 499 -5.11 -9.21 -9.74
N GLN A 500 -6.17 -9.28 -10.53
CA GLN A 500 -6.64 -10.51 -11.19
C GLN A 500 -6.78 -11.68 -10.20
N ARG A 501 -7.47 -11.43 -9.08
CA ARG A 501 -7.67 -12.41 -8.01
C ARG A 501 -9.13 -12.66 -7.75
N ILE A 502 -9.47 -13.94 -7.65
CA ILE A 502 -10.83 -14.41 -7.35
C ILE A 502 -10.84 -14.96 -5.94
N TYR A 503 -11.67 -14.41 -5.06
CA TYR A 503 -11.80 -14.82 -3.67
C TYR A 503 -13.06 -15.65 -3.47
N VAL A 504 -12.88 -16.96 -3.21
CA VAL A 504 -13.97 -17.92 -3.00
C VAL A 504 -13.67 -18.84 -1.81
N ARG A 505 -14.70 -19.49 -1.27
CA ARG A 505 -14.55 -20.42 -0.14
C ARG A 505 -13.92 -21.74 -0.54
N GLY A 506 -14.17 -22.20 -1.75
CA GLY A 506 -13.69 -23.45 -2.30
C GLY A 506 -14.19 -23.69 -3.73
N ALA A 507 -14.11 -24.93 -4.19
CA ALA A 507 -14.70 -25.42 -5.44
C ALA A 507 -15.27 -26.85 -5.30
N GLN A 508 -15.68 -27.21 -4.07
CA GLN A 508 -16.12 -28.58 -3.80
C GLN A 508 -17.61 -28.78 -4.08
N THR A 509 -18.44 -27.84 -3.68
CA THR A 509 -19.89 -27.85 -3.91
C THR A 509 -20.25 -27.23 -5.26
N LEU A 510 -21.47 -27.50 -5.74
CA LEU A 510 -21.98 -26.83 -6.93
C LEU A 510 -22.06 -25.32 -6.74
N GLN A 511 -22.45 -24.86 -5.54
CA GLN A 511 -22.50 -23.42 -5.24
C GLN A 511 -21.10 -22.79 -5.27
N ASP A 512 -20.08 -23.42 -4.67
CA ASP A 512 -18.71 -22.93 -4.73
C ASP A 512 -18.22 -22.78 -6.18
N ARG A 513 -18.58 -23.73 -7.03
CA ARG A 513 -18.22 -23.70 -8.47
C ARG A 513 -18.97 -22.61 -9.21
N LEU A 514 -20.24 -22.39 -8.87
CA LEU A 514 -21.04 -21.31 -9.43
C LEU A 514 -20.43 -19.95 -9.04
N ASP A 515 -20.13 -19.77 -7.76
CA ASP A 515 -19.47 -18.57 -7.24
C ASP A 515 -18.12 -18.32 -7.96
N LEU A 516 -17.29 -19.36 -8.07
CA LEU A 516 -16.00 -19.27 -8.75
C LEU A 516 -16.12 -18.93 -10.24
N THR A 517 -17.12 -19.50 -10.92
CA THR A 517 -17.38 -19.20 -12.33
C THR A 517 -17.90 -17.79 -12.52
N HIS A 518 -18.81 -17.35 -11.65
CA HIS A 518 -19.38 -16.01 -11.64
C HIS A 518 -18.26 -14.95 -11.48
N GLU A 519 -17.41 -15.09 -10.49
CA GLU A 519 -16.32 -14.14 -10.24
C GLU A 519 -15.26 -14.19 -11.37
N TYR A 520 -15.02 -15.34 -11.98
CA TYR A 520 -14.16 -15.42 -13.16
C TYR A 520 -14.72 -14.66 -14.35
N LEU A 521 -16.03 -14.73 -14.59
CA LEU A 521 -16.66 -14.01 -15.69
C LEU A 521 -16.56 -12.49 -15.52
N HIS A 522 -16.59 -11.97 -14.30
CA HIS A 522 -16.31 -10.56 -14.04
C HIS A 522 -14.89 -10.14 -14.48
N LEU A 523 -13.88 -11.01 -14.38
CA LEU A 523 -12.55 -10.75 -14.95
C LEU A 523 -12.57 -10.85 -16.48
N ALA A 524 -13.23 -11.86 -17.02
CA ALA A 524 -13.23 -12.14 -18.45
C ALA A 524 -13.99 -11.09 -19.26
N PHE A 525 -14.89 -10.35 -18.65
CA PHE A 525 -15.66 -9.26 -19.25
C PHE A 525 -15.33 -7.88 -18.66
N ASP A 526 -14.21 -7.73 -17.95
CA ASP A 526 -13.87 -6.50 -17.21
C ASP A 526 -13.89 -5.23 -18.07
N ALA A 527 -13.41 -5.32 -19.31
CA ALA A 527 -13.37 -4.20 -20.26
C ALA A 527 -14.71 -3.90 -20.95
N HIS A 528 -15.79 -4.63 -20.66
CA HIS A 528 -17.08 -4.51 -21.31
C HIS A 528 -18.21 -4.27 -20.30
N PRO A 529 -19.28 -3.50 -20.65
CA PRO A 529 -20.43 -3.28 -19.76
C PRO A 529 -21.07 -4.57 -19.21
N ASN A 530 -21.08 -5.66 -19.98
CA ASN A 530 -21.55 -6.97 -19.53
C ASN A 530 -20.85 -7.46 -18.26
N GLY A 531 -19.59 -7.09 -18.04
CA GLY A 531 -18.86 -7.42 -16.82
C GLY A 531 -19.35 -6.71 -15.57
N GLN A 532 -20.24 -5.73 -15.70
CA GLN A 532 -20.91 -5.03 -14.58
C GLN A 532 -22.38 -5.44 -14.44
N ASP A 533 -22.89 -6.23 -15.37
CA ASP A 533 -24.29 -6.70 -15.37
C ASP A 533 -24.38 -8.03 -14.62
N GLU A 534 -24.78 -7.97 -13.35
CA GLU A 534 -24.93 -9.14 -12.47
C GLU A 534 -25.92 -10.17 -13.05
N THR A 535 -26.97 -9.73 -13.73
CA THR A 535 -27.98 -10.64 -14.33
C THR A 535 -27.38 -11.41 -15.49
N TYR A 536 -26.61 -10.73 -16.33
CA TYR A 536 -25.90 -11.36 -17.45
C TYR A 536 -24.85 -12.36 -16.96
N ILE A 537 -23.99 -11.94 -16.02
CA ILE A 537 -22.91 -12.77 -15.47
C ILE A 537 -23.46 -14.01 -14.77
N GLU A 538 -24.48 -13.85 -13.91
CA GLU A 538 -25.14 -14.96 -13.20
C GLU A 538 -25.80 -15.94 -14.20
N GLY A 539 -26.48 -15.44 -15.23
CA GLY A 539 -27.10 -16.25 -16.27
C GLY A 539 -26.05 -17.06 -17.05
N LEU A 540 -24.97 -16.43 -17.45
CA LEU A 540 -23.87 -17.08 -18.19
C LEU A 540 -23.14 -18.11 -17.31
N ALA A 541 -22.89 -17.81 -16.03
CA ALA A 541 -22.26 -18.74 -15.10
C ALA A 541 -23.07 -20.02 -14.91
N ARG A 542 -24.40 -19.89 -14.77
CA ARG A 542 -25.32 -21.05 -14.68
C ARG A 542 -25.33 -21.87 -15.94
N HIS A 543 -25.39 -21.24 -17.11
CA HIS A 543 -25.36 -21.91 -18.40
C HIS A 543 -24.06 -22.71 -18.57
N LEU A 544 -22.89 -22.14 -18.28
CA LEU A 544 -21.60 -22.82 -18.41
C LEU A 544 -21.43 -24.04 -17.49
N LEU A 545 -22.15 -24.07 -16.36
CA LEU A 545 -22.00 -25.13 -15.37
C LEU A 545 -23.06 -26.23 -15.47
N LEU A 546 -24.26 -25.90 -15.94
CA LEU A 546 -25.42 -26.79 -15.87
C LEU A 546 -25.82 -27.37 -17.25
N GLU A 547 -25.31 -26.83 -18.33
CA GLU A 547 -25.48 -27.27 -19.70
C GLU A 547 -24.17 -27.80 -20.33
#